data_20eac75bf700907f5091bae8cd326670
#
_entry.id   20eac75bf700907f5091bae8cd326670
#
_cell.length_a   1.000
_cell.length_b   1.000
_cell.length_c   1.000
_cell.angle_alpha   90.00
_cell.angle_beta   90.00
_cell.angle_gamma   90.00
#
_symmetry.space_group_name_H-M   'P 1'
#
loop_
_entity.id
_entity.type
_entity.pdbx_description
1 polymer ?
#
loop_
_entity_poly.entity_id
_entity_poly.type
_entity_poly.pdbx_seq_one_letter_code
_entity_poly.pdbx_strand_id
1 'polypeptide(L)'
;MSLRPRSGRDWGRLDMNYNTYPIADLIDEIAMGPFGSNIKVDCFVDKGIPVLNGSNLEGFELSEKSFRYVTEEKADSLKKANAYKGDVVITHRGTLGQIVYIPQTAQRDRYVISQSQFRVKCNKKVLPEYFVYYFHTPIGQHKLLSNASQVGVPALARPSSTFQKIEIEIPDLETQKKVVKLIGSLQTRIKTNAEINDNLAA
;
A
#
# COMPACT_ATOMS: atom_id res chain seq x y z
N MET A 1 -18.99 -26.60 -44.66
CA MET A 1 -17.72 -26.97 -43.90
C MET A 1 -17.18 -25.69 -43.32
N SER A 2 -17.59 -25.37 -42.07
CA SER A 2 -17.30 -24.11 -41.40
C SER A 2 -16.06 -24.28 -40.54
N LEU A 3 -14.97 -23.57 -40.91
CA LEU A 3 -13.77 -23.52 -40.14
C LEU A 3 -13.95 -22.49 -38.98
N ARG A 4 -14.12 -22.99 -37.76
CA ARG A 4 -14.04 -22.15 -36.55
C ARG A 4 -12.58 -21.71 -36.34
N PRO A 5 -12.31 -20.43 -36.02
CA PRO A 5 -10.97 -20.01 -35.67
C PRO A 5 -10.57 -20.62 -34.33
N ARG A 6 -9.39 -21.20 -34.24
CA ARG A 6 -8.77 -21.67 -32.99
C ARG A 6 -8.50 -20.44 -32.12
N SER A 7 -9.32 -20.25 -31.10
CA SER A 7 -9.13 -19.27 -30.05
C SER A 7 -7.92 -19.64 -29.18
N GLY A 8 -7.09 -18.65 -28.95
CA GLY A 8 -6.27 -18.44 -27.75
C GLY A 8 -5.46 -19.62 -27.24
N ARG A 9 -4.13 -19.46 -27.30
CA ARG A 9 -3.17 -20.30 -26.57
C ARG A 9 -3.58 -20.32 -25.08
N ASP A 10 -3.97 -21.49 -24.63
CA ASP A 10 -4.20 -21.84 -23.24
C ASP A 10 -2.82 -21.77 -22.53
N TRP A 11 -2.47 -20.62 -22.03
CA TRP A 11 -1.36 -20.45 -21.11
C TRP A 11 -1.82 -21.12 -19.82
N GLY A 12 -1.46 -22.39 -19.64
CA GLY A 12 -1.83 -23.27 -18.54
C GLY A 12 -2.38 -22.51 -17.36
N ARG A 13 -3.68 -22.49 -17.23
CA ARG A 13 -4.36 -22.04 -16.02
C ARG A 13 -3.84 -22.97 -14.94
N LEU A 14 -2.87 -22.50 -14.17
CA LEU A 14 -2.57 -23.14 -12.91
C LEU A 14 -3.92 -23.16 -12.18
N ASP A 15 -4.40 -24.35 -11.82
CA ASP A 15 -5.60 -24.55 -10.99
C ASP A 15 -5.31 -23.97 -9.60
N MET A 16 -5.17 -22.65 -9.53
CA MET A 16 -5.01 -21.92 -8.28
C MET A 16 -6.42 -21.64 -7.77
N ASN A 17 -6.75 -22.21 -6.63
CA ASN A 17 -7.98 -21.90 -5.92
C ASN A 17 -7.93 -20.46 -5.41
N TYR A 18 -8.64 -19.57 -6.10
CA TYR A 18 -8.89 -18.21 -5.63
C TYR A 18 -10.19 -18.19 -4.84
N ASN A 19 -10.16 -17.50 -3.71
CA ASN A 19 -11.36 -17.21 -2.94
C ASN A 19 -11.62 -15.71 -2.97
N THR A 20 -12.88 -15.33 -3.11
CA THR A 20 -13.32 -13.94 -3.07
C THR A 20 -13.61 -13.52 -1.64
N TYR A 21 -13.04 -12.40 -1.23
CA TYR A 21 -13.27 -11.81 0.08
C TYR A 21 -13.53 -10.31 -0.04
N PRO A 22 -14.46 -9.74 0.73
CA PRO A 22 -14.45 -8.31 0.98
C PRO A 22 -13.21 -7.97 1.80
N ILE A 23 -12.63 -6.80 1.57
CA ILE A 23 -11.42 -6.37 2.32
C ILE A 23 -11.65 -6.39 3.82
N ALA A 24 -12.88 -6.10 4.28
CA ALA A 24 -13.22 -6.20 5.70
C ALA A 24 -12.84 -7.55 6.34
N ASP A 25 -12.87 -8.64 5.57
CA ASP A 25 -12.53 -9.99 6.05
C ASP A 25 -11.03 -10.30 5.98
N LEU A 26 -10.23 -9.40 5.43
CA LEU A 26 -8.79 -9.54 5.21
C LEU A 26 -7.95 -8.62 6.10
N ILE A 27 -8.59 -7.75 6.88
CA ILE A 27 -7.91 -6.78 7.74
C ILE A 27 -8.40 -6.87 9.19
N ASP A 28 -7.49 -6.64 10.13
CA ASP A 28 -7.79 -6.55 11.56
C ASP A 28 -8.12 -5.11 11.98
N GLU A 29 -7.53 -4.12 11.29
CA GLU A 29 -7.69 -2.71 11.62
C GLU A 29 -7.65 -1.84 10.37
N ILE A 30 -8.46 -0.78 10.37
CA ILE A 30 -8.37 0.34 9.44
C ILE A 30 -8.42 1.65 10.23
N ALA A 31 -7.52 2.58 9.93
CA ALA A 31 -7.47 3.85 10.63
C ALA A 31 -7.15 5.00 9.67
N MET A 32 -7.91 6.07 9.78
CA MET A 32 -7.70 7.30 9.02
C MET A 32 -6.54 8.11 9.60
N GLY A 33 -5.83 8.82 8.75
CA GLY A 33 -4.90 9.86 9.17
C GLY A 33 -5.60 10.96 9.97
N PRO A 34 -4.82 11.76 10.71
CA PRO A 34 -5.37 12.78 11.60
C PRO A 34 -6.06 13.88 10.79
N PHE A 35 -7.06 14.55 11.38
CA PHE A 35 -7.61 15.75 10.77
C PHE A 35 -6.53 16.83 10.62
N GLY A 36 -6.61 17.66 9.58
CA GLY A 36 -5.58 18.66 9.25
C GLY A 36 -5.27 19.65 10.39
N SER A 37 -6.23 19.92 11.27
CA SER A 37 -6.03 20.73 12.47
C SER A 37 -5.14 20.05 13.53
N ASN A 38 -4.95 18.74 13.46
CA ASN A 38 -4.19 17.98 14.45
C ASN A 38 -2.69 17.96 14.17
N ILE A 39 -2.24 18.20 12.95
CA ILE A 39 -0.83 18.38 12.58
C ILE A 39 -0.69 19.70 11.84
N LYS A 40 -0.32 20.75 12.56
CA LYS A 40 0.00 22.07 12.00
C LYS A 40 1.50 22.17 11.74
N VAL A 41 1.90 23.20 11.01
CA VAL A 41 3.31 23.45 10.66
C VAL A 41 4.20 23.59 11.91
N ASP A 42 3.67 24.19 12.96
CA ASP A 42 4.32 24.39 14.26
C ASP A 42 4.54 23.12 15.08
N CYS A 43 3.89 22.01 14.67
CA CYS A 43 4.11 20.71 15.31
C CYS A 43 5.35 19.97 14.80
N PHE A 44 5.96 20.43 13.72
CA PHE A 44 7.14 19.76 13.15
C PHE A 44 8.42 20.15 13.87
N VAL A 45 9.28 19.16 14.04
CA VAL A 45 10.58 19.25 14.70
C VAL A 45 11.67 18.62 13.80
N ASP A 46 12.93 18.90 14.08
CA ASP A 46 14.06 18.41 13.28
C ASP A 46 14.28 16.88 13.42
N LYS A 47 13.92 16.32 14.57
CA LYS A 47 14.09 14.89 14.89
C LYS A 47 12.90 14.38 15.70
N GLY A 48 12.51 13.13 15.52
CA GLY A 48 11.40 12.50 16.24
C GLY A 48 10.76 11.38 15.44
N ILE A 49 9.44 11.25 15.56
CA ILE A 49 8.66 10.26 14.81
C ILE A 49 8.37 10.80 13.41
N PRO A 50 8.73 10.07 12.34
CA PRO A 50 8.53 10.53 10.97
C PRO A 50 7.05 10.57 10.59
N VAL A 51 6.67 11.64 9.88
CA VAL A 51 5.33 11.81 9.30
C VAL A 51 5.40 11.49 7.82
N LEU A 52 4.55 10.55 7.39
CA LEU A 52 4.47 10.11 6.00
C LEU A 52 3.79 11.16 5.13
N ASN A 53 4.29 11.31 3.93
CA ASN A 53 3.72 12.15 2.88
C ASN A 53 3.61 11.35 1.56
N GLY A 54 3.08 11.95 0.49
CA GLY A 54 2.87 11.25 -0.77
C GLY A 54 4.16 10.72 -1.42
N SER A 55 5.31 11.39 -1.24
CA SER A 55 6.58 10.91 -1.81
C SER A 55 7.14 9.67 -1.11
N ASN A 56 6.64 9.34 0.09
CA ASN A 56 7.02 8.11 0.77
C ASN A 56 6.24 6.89 0.27
N LEU A 57 5.14 7.11 -0.49
CA LEU A 57 4.25 6.05 -0.99
C LEU A 57 4.48 5.75 -2.49
N GLU A 58 5.72 5.84 -2.93
CA GLU A 58 6.12 5.49 -4.29
C GLU A 58 6.61 4.03 -4.34
N GLY A 59 6.10 3.25 -5.31
CA GLY A 59 6.44 1.83 -5.42
C GLY A 59 5.61 0.94 -4.50
N PHE A 60 6.18 -0.18 -4.08
CA PHE A 60 5.47 -1.19 -3.25
C PHE A 60 5.79 -1.06 -1.76
N GLU A 61 7.01 -0.65 -1.44
CA GLU A 61 7.49 -0.47 -0.08
C GLU A 61 7.53 1.00 0.29
N LEU A 62 7.39 1.27 1.59
CA LEU A 62 7.59 2.61 2.12
C LEU A 62 8.98 3.14 1.76
N SER A 63 9.04 4.31 1.13
CA SER A 63 10.29 5.03 0.88
C SER A 63 10.65 5.86 2.11
N GLU A 64 11.81 5.61 2.70
CA GLU A 64 12.29 6.30 3.91
C GLU A 64 13.10 7.58 3.60
N LYS A 65 12.71 8.30 2.55
CA LYS A 65 13.36 9.55 2.14
C LYS A 65 12.52 10.76 2.53
N SER A 66 13.17 11.83 2.93
CA SER A 66 12.55 13.17 3.09
C SER A 66 11.35 13.21 4.05
N PHE A 67 11.56 12.84 5.30
CA PHE A 67 10.54 12.97 6.33
C PHE A 67 10.51 14.37 6.96
N ARG A 68 9.31 14.76 7.40
CA ARG A 68 9.14 15.69 8.52
C ARG A 68 8.90 14.87 9.78
N TYR A 69 9.17 15.47 10.93
CA TYR A 69 9.08 14.75 12.20
C TYR A 69 8.14 15.47 13.16
N VAL A 70 7.53 14.71 14.07
CA VAL A 70 6.81 15.23 15.23
C VAL A 70 7.42 14.63 16.50
N THR A 71 7.17 15.25 17.65
CA THR A 71 7.63 14.71 18.93
C THR A 71 6.92 13.37 19.24
N GLU A 72 7.48 12.57 20.16
CA GLU A 72 6.86 11.32 20.60
C GLU A 72 5.50 11.58 21.24
N GLU A 73 5.40 12.60 22.11
CA GLU A 73 4.14 12.99 22.77
C GLU A 73 3.08 13.38 21.73
N LYS A 74 3.50 14.07 20.65
CA LYS A 74 2.59 14.42 19.57
C LYS A 74 2.11 13.16 18.85
N ALA A 75 3.00 12.25 18.49
CA ALA A 75 2.65 10.97 17.86
C ALA A 75 1.72 10.14 18.77
N ASP A 76 1.97 10.11 20.09
CA ASP A 76 1.10 9.42 21.06
C ASP A 76 -0.31 10.02 21.08
N SER A 77 -0.43 11.34 21.01
CA SER A 77 -1.73 12.01 20.95
C SER A 77 -2.55 11.67 19.70
N LEU A 78 -1.89 11.27 18.61
CA LEU A 78 -2.52 10.91 17.34
C LEU A 78 -3.01 9.46 17.28
N LYS A 79 -2.75 8.66 18.31
CA LYS A 79 -3.31 7.31 18.53
C LYS A 79 -3.28 6.42 17.27
N LYS A 80 -4.45 6.19 16.66
CA LYS A 80 -4.63 5.29 15.51
C LYS A 80 -3.96 5.76 14.21
N ALA A 81 -3.54 7.02 14.12
CA ALA A 81 -2.79 7.52 12.98
C ALA A 81 -1.30 7.09 12.99
N ASN A 82 -0.88 6.35 14.00
CA ASN A 82 0.44 5.72 14.02
C ASN A 82 0.42 4.43 13.19
N ALA A 83 1.41 4.28 12.34
CA ALA A 83 1.64 3.10 11.50
C ALA A 83 2.93 2.40 11.92
N TYR A 84 2.96 1.08 11.78
CA TYR A 84 4.03 0.20 12.23
C TYR A 84 4.46 -0.75 11.12
N LYS A 85 5.57 -1.45 11.32
CA LYS A 85 6.02 -2.51 10.41
C LYS A 85 4.91 -3.54 10.17
N GLY A 86 4.68 -3.87 8.91
CA GLY A 86 3.59 -4.75 8.47
C GLY A 86 2.28 -4.03 8.15
N ASP A 87 2.11 -2.77 8.52
CA ASP A 87 0.93 -2.00 8.09
C ASP A 87 1.03 -1.63 6.60
N VAL A 88 -0.13 -1.50 5.97
CA VAL A 88 -0.29 -0.97 4.62
C VAL A 88 -0.84 0.45 4.69
N VAL A 89 -0.22 1.38 3.96
CA VAL A 89 -0.63 2.79 3.91
C VAL A 89 -1.13 3.13 2.53
N ILE A 90 -2.29 3.79 2.46
CA ILE A 90 -3.01 4.12 1.23
C ILE A 90 -3.32 5.62 1.20
N THR A 91 -3.11 6.26 0.04
CA THR A 91 -3.51 7.65 -0.20
C THR A 91 -4.97 7.71 -0.64
N HIS A 92 -5.79 8.44 0.12
CA HIS A 92 -7.20 8.64 -0.19
C HIS A 92 -7.53 10.04 -0.72
N ARG A 93 -6.57 10.97 -0.72
CA ARG A 93 -6.75 12.35 -1.20
C ARG A 93 -5.47 12.86 -1.84
N GLY A 94 -5.59 13.51 -3.01
CA GLY A 94 -4.46 13.99 -3.79
C GLY A 94 -4.01 12.95 -4.81
N THR A 95 -2.82 12.41 -4.68
CA THR A 95 -2.30 11.37 -5.58
C THR A 95 -2.94 10.02 -5.26
N LEU A 96 -4.14 9.80 -5.80
CA LEU A 96 -4.87 8.55 -5.58
C LEU A 96 -4.15 7.35 -6.19
N GLY A 97 -4.43 6.17 -5.63
CA GLY A 97 -3.87 4.90 -6.12
C GLY A 97 -2.53 4.51 -5.50
N GLN A 98 -1.89 5.43 -4.75
CA GLN A 98 -0.68 5.09 -4.00
C GLN A 98 -1.03 4.15 -2.85
N ILE A 99 -0.33 3.03 -2.80
CA ILE A 99 -0.45 2.02 -1.75
C ILE A 99 0.90 1.35 -1.54
N VAL A 100 1.37 1.31 -0.30
CA VAL A 100 2.65 0.68 0.07
C VAL A 100 2.49 -0.11 1.36
N TYR A 101 3.35 -1.08 1.59
CA TYR A 101 3.51 -1.69 2.91
C TYR A 101 4.78 -1.16 3.60
N ILE A 102 4.77 -1.19 4.93
CA ILE A 102 5.94 -0.85 5.76
C ILE A 102 6.70 -2.16 6.00
N PRO A 103 7.89 -2.35 5.38
CA PRO A 103 8.61 -3.62 5.48
C PRO A 103 9.15 -3.86 6.90
N GLN A 104 9.37 -5.13 7.26
CA GLN A 104 9.99 -5.48 8.53
C GLN A 104 11.43 -4.94 8.64
N THR A 105 12.08 -4.69 7.51
CA THR A 105 13.43 -4.11 7.41
C THR A 105 13.45 -2.58 7.48
N ALA A 106 12.30 -1.92 7.61
CA ALA A 106 12.22 -0.46 7.76
C ALA A 106 13.10 0.02 8.92
N GLN A 107 13.76 1.18 8.74
CA GLN A 107 14.71 1.72 9.71
C GLN A 107 14.04 2.19 11.01
N ARG A 108 12.77 2.55 10.92
CA ARG A 108 11.98 3.02 12.07
C ARG A 108 10.88 2.02 12.40
N ASP A 109 10.55 1.93 13.67
CA ASP A 109 9.49 1.03 14.15
C ASP A 109 8.11 1.69 14.10
N ARG A 110 8.07 3.04 14.01
CA ARG A 110 6.84 3.83 14.09
C ARG A 110 6.88 5.01 13.13
N TYR A 111 5.73 5.28 12.52
CA TYR A 111 5.47 6.40 11.62
C TYR A 111 4.11 7.01 11.96
N VAL A 112 3.90 8.27 11.59
CA VAL A 112 2.58 8.91 11.63
C VAL A 112 2.10 9.09 10.19
N ILE A 113 0.92 8.60 9.85
CA ILE A 113 0.32 8.83 8.53
C ILE A 113 -0.25 10.24 8.44
N SER A 114 -0.22 10.84 7.24
CA SER A 114 -0.77 12.18 7.02
C SER A 114 -2.30 12.16 6.93
N GLN A 115 -2.90 13.36 6.96
CA GLN A 115 -4.34 13.55 6.79
C GLN A 115 -4.90 13.04 5.45
N SER A 116 -4.04 12.86 4.45
CA SER A 116 -4.42 12.38 3.11
C SER A 116 -4.33 10.86 2.98
N GLN A 117 -4.01 10.18 4.05
CA GLN A 117 -3.73 8.74 4.08
C GLN A 117 -4.64 8.02 5.07
N PHE A 118 -4.80 6.74 4.85
CA PHE A 118 -5.29 5.79 5.85
C PHE A 118 -4.39 4.57 5.86
N ARG A 119 -4.40 3.84 6.95
CA ARG A 119 -3.65 2.59 7.09
C ARG A 119 -4.57 1.41 7.36
N VAL A 120 -4.13 0.24 6.96
CA VAL A 120 -4.77 -1.02 7.31
C VAL A 120 -3.74 -1.99 7.86
N LYS A 121 -4.17 -2.82 8.80
CA LYS A 121 -3.43 -3.97 9.29
C LYS A 121 -4.04 -5.23 8.70
N CYS A 122 -3.29 -5.94 7.87
CA CYS A 122 -3.72 -7.20 7.30
C CYS A 122 -3.84 -8.28 8.38
N ASN A 123 -4.83 -9.15 8.23
CA ASN A 123 -4.97 -10.32 9.12
C ASN A 123 -4.22 -11.54 8.54
N LYS A 124 -4.40 -12.70 9.19
CA LYS A 124 -3.67 -13.93 8.83
C LYS A 124 -4.06 -14.54 7.46
N LYS A 125 -5.08 -14.03 6.76
CA LYS A 125 -5.53 -14.56 5.47
C LYS A 125 -4.76 -13.95 4.29
N VAL A 126 -4.15 -12.78 4.47
CA VAL A 126 -3.43 -12.08 3.40
C VAL A 126 -2.10 -11.50 3.88
N LEU A 127 -1.05 -11.71 3.10
CA LEU A 127 0.25 -11.07 3.33
C LEU A 127 0.20 -9.60 2.91
N PRO A 128 0.72 -8.65 3.72
CA PRO A 128 0.73 -7.22 3.37
C PRO A 128 1.40 -6.95 2.02
N GLU A 129 2.50 -7.63 1.72
CA GLU A 129 3.22 -7.52 0.46
C GLU A 129 2.33 -7.96 -0.71
N TYR A 130 1.68 -9.13 -0.59
CA TYR A 130 0.76 -9.64 -1.61
C TYR A 130 -0.41 -8.69 -1.84
N PHE A 131 -0.98 -8.16 -0.75
CA PHE A 131 -2.08 -7.20 -0.78
C PHE A 131 -1.69 -5.94 -1.56
N VAL A 132 -0.51 -5.39 -1.31
CA VAL A 132 0.02 -4.25 -2.05
C VAL A 132 0.24 -4.60 -3.52
N TYR A 133 0.87 -5.73 -3.83
CA TYR A 133 1.08 -6.17 -5.22
C TYR A 133 -0.23 -6.32 -5.99
N TYR A 134 -1.27 -6.88 -5.35
CA TYR A 134 -2.60 -6.97 -5.96
C TYR A 134 -3.11 -5.59 -6.36
N PHE A 135 -3.03 -4.60 -5.47
CA PHE A 135 -3.51 -3.26 -5.75
C PHE A 135 -2.62 -2.45 -6.72
N HIS A 136 -1.43 -2.91 -7.04
CA HIS A 136 -0.62 -2.38 -8.14
C HIS A 136 -0.94 -3.01 -9.51
N THR A 137 -1.79 -4.04 -9.56
CA THR A 137 -2.30 -4.55 -10.85
C THR A 137 -3.36 -3.61 -11.42
N PRO A 138 -3.60 -3.64 -12.77
CA PRO A 138 -4.69 -2.86 -13.38
C PRO A 138 -6.06 -3.14 -12.75
N ILE A 139 -6.35 -4.41 -12.39
CA ILE A 139 -7.59 -4.81 -11.74
C ILE A 139 -7.68 -4.21 -10.33
N GLY A 140 -6.62 -4.31 -9.56
CA GLY A 140 -6.56 -3.75 -8.20
C GLY A 140 -6.70 -2.23 -8.20
N GLN A 141 -5.98 -1.53 -9.09
CA GLN A 141 -6.11 -0.07 -9.25
C GLN A 141 -7.52 0.34 -9.67
N HIS A 142 -8.13 -0.37 -10.62
CA HIS A 142 -9.52 -0.10 -11.01
C HIS A 142 -10.47 -0.23 -9.82
N LYS A 143 -10.35 -1.30 -9.03
CA LYS A 143 -11.17 -1.50 -7.82
C LYS A 143 -10.94 -0.42 -6.76
N LEU A 144 -9.68 -0.06 -6.51
CA LEU A 144 -9.31 0.97 -5.54
C LEU A 144 -9.90 2.34 -5.92
N LEU A 145 -9.85 2.69 -7.21
CA LEU A 145 -10.27 4.00 -7.72
C LEU A 145 -11.74 4.07 -8.12
N SER A 146 -12.50 2.98 -8.06
CA SER A 146 -13.91 2.91 -8.50
C SER A 146 -14.82 3.92 -7.81
N ASN A 147 -14.48 4.36 -6.60
CA ASN A 147 -15.22 5.34 -5.81
C ASN A 147 -14.51 6.70 -5.70
N ALA A 148 -13.58 7.00 -6.62
CA ALA A 148 -12.87 8.25 -6.63
C ALA A 148 -13.74 9.38 -7.20
N SER A 149 -13.82 10.50 -6.49
CA SER A 149 -14.35 11.76 -7.02
C SER A 149 -13.21 12.54 -7.66
N GLN A 150 -13.45 13.04 -8.88
CA GLN A 150 -12.49 13.88 -9.62
C GLN A 150 -12.86 15.37 -9.60
N VAL A 151 -13.91 15.74 -8.84
CA VAL A 151 -14.32 17.15 -8.71
C VAL A 151 -13.44 17.83 -7.67
N GLY A 152 -12.67 18.82 -8.07
CA GLY A 152 -11.70 19.50 -7.22
C GLY A 152 -10.44 18.66 -6.97
N VAL A 153 -10.01 18.54 -5.71
CA VAL A 153 -8.90 17.66 -5.34
C VAL A 153 -9.38 16.20 -5.38
N PRO A 154 -8.75 15.31 -6.19
CA PRO A 154 -9.14 13.91 -6.27
C PRO A 154 -9.19 13.27 -4.88
N ALA A 155 -10.28 12.58 -4.57
CA ALA A 155 -10.46 11.94 -3.27
C ALA A 155 -11.34 10.69 -3.37
N LEU A 156 -11.06 9.68 -2.54
CA LEU A 156 -11.94 8.54 -2.35
C LEU A 156 -13.11 8.97 -1.45
N ALA A 157 -14.34 8.71 -1.89
CA ALA A 157 -15.52 8.98 -1.08
C ALA A 157 -15.57 7.98 0.10
N ARG A 158 -15.66 8.48 1.34
CA ARG A 158 -15.76 7.69 2.57
C ARG A 158 -14.72 6.55 2.60
N PRO A 159 -13.41 6.84 2.50
CA PRO A 159 -12.37 5.86 2.15
C PRO A 159 -12.38 4.61 3.05
N SER A 160 -12.57 4.75 4.37
CA SER A 160 -12.59 3.60 5.27
C SER A 160 -13.74 2.63 4.99
N SER A 161 -14.96 3.12 4.78
CA SER A 161 -16.14 2.25 4.60
C SER A 161 -16.27 1.71 3.17
N THR A 162 -15.86 2.49 2.15
CA THR A 162 -15.91 2.02 0.75
C THR A 162 -14.78 1.02 0.48
N PHE A 163 -13.59 1.25 1.02
CA PHE A 163 -12.47 0.35 0.86
C PHE A 163 -12.77 -1.04 1.44
N GLN A 164 -13.35 -1.12 2.62
CA GLN A 164 -13.70 -2.39 3.27
C GLN A 164 -14.70 -3.25 2.46
N LYS A 165 -15.51 -2.62 1.60
CA LYS A 165 -16.50 -3.30 0.77
C LYS A 165 -15.96 -3.81 -0.57
N ILE A 166 -14.73 -3.42 -0.93
CA ILE A 166 -14.12 -3.91 -2.17
C ILE A 166 -13.89 -5.41 -2.03
N GLU A 167 -14.39 -6.18 -3.00
CA GLU A 167 -14.14 -7.61 -3.09
C GLU A 167 -12.90 -7.88 -3.93
N ILE A 168 -12.01 -8.71 -3.40
CA ILE A 168 -10.79 -9.14 -4.09
C ILE A 168 -10.69 -10.67 -4.09
N GLU A 169 -10.13 -11.21 -5.16
CA GLU A 169 -9.82 -12.62 -5.29
C GLU A 169 -8.37 -12.86 -4.89
N ILE A 170 -8.16 -13.69 -3.88
CA ILE A 170 -6.82 -14.03 -3.42
C ILE A 170 -6.64 -15.55 -3.36
N PRO A 171 -5.44 -16.06 -3.67
CA PRO A 171 -5.11 -17.47 -3.52
C PRO A 171 -4.81 -17.81 -2.06
N ASP A 172 -4.54 -19.07 -1.79
CA ASP A 172 -4.04 -19.53 -0.50
C ASP A 172 -2.70 -18.87 -0.12
N LEU A 173 -2.37 -18.93 1.17
CA LEU A 173 -1.15 -18.30 1.71
C LEU A 173 0.16 -18.85 1.11
N GLU A 174 0.20 -20.11 0.73
CA GLU A 174 1.40 -20.71 0.13
C GLU A 174 1.64 -20.13 -1.27
N THR A 175 0.59 -19.93 -2.02
CA THR A 175 0.65 -19.25 -3.32
C THR A 175 1.01 -17.77 -3.16
N GLN A 176 0.44 -17.08 -2.18
CA GLN A 176 0.82 -15.69 -1.86
C GLN A 176 2.32 -15.59 -1.54
N LYS A 177 2.87 -16.47 -0.70
CA LYS A 177 4.31 -16.51 -0.37
C LYS A 177 5.18 -16.69 -1.61
N LYS A 178 4.79 -17.58 -2.54
CA LYS A 178 5.50 -17.78 -3.81
C LYS A 178 5.53 -16.51 -4.65
N VAL A 179 4.39 -15.82 -4.77
CA VAL A 179 4.28 -14.55 -5.50
C VAL A 179 5.16 -13.48 -4.84
N VAL A 180 5.06 -13.33 -3.52
CA VAL A 180 5.86 -12.36 -2.76
C VAL A 180 7.36 -12.62 -2.93
N LYS A 181 7.79 -13.87 -2.84
CA LYS A 181 9.20 -14.25 -3.06
C LYS A 181 9.67 -13.92 -4.48
N LEU A 182 8.86 -14.19 -5.50
CA LEU A 182 9.20 -13.92 -6.90
C LEU A 182 9.33 -12.41 -7.14
N ILE A 183 8.29 -11.63 -6.80
CA ILE A 183 8.29 -10.18 -7.01
C ILE A 183 9.39 -9.52 -6.18
N GLY A 184 9.57 -9.91 -4.91
CA GLY A 184 10.61 -9.39 -4.04
C GLY A 184 12.01 -9.63 -4.59
N SER A 185 12.27 -10.81 -5.19
CA SER A 185 13.56 -11.09 -5.83
C SER A 185 13.83 -10.19 -7.06
N LEU A 186 12.80 -9.88 -7.84
CA LEU A 186 12.91 -8.96 -8.97
C LEU A 186 13.16 -7.51 -8.49
N GLN A 187 12.48 -7.08 -7.44
CA GLN A 187 12.68 -5.75 -6.86
C GLN A 187 14.10 -5.57 -6.30
N THR A 188 14.61 -6.58 -5.60
CA THR A 188 15.99 -6.56 -5.10
C THR A 188 16.97 -6.40 -6.25
N ARG A 189 16.81 -7.14 -7.36
CA ARG A 189 17.66 -7.00 -8.54
C ARG A 189 17.58 -5.61 -9.18
N ILE A 190 16.37 -5.05 -9.30
CA ILE A 190 16.18 -3.69 -9.84
C ILE A 190 16.92 -2.68 -8.96
N LYS A 191 16.78 -2.77 -7.64
CA LYS A 191 17.45 -1.89 -6.69
C LYS A 191 18.97 -2.01 -6.77
N THR A 192 19.50 -3.22 -6.76
CA THR A 192 20.95 -3.47 -6.90
C THR A 192 21.50 -2.94 -8.22
N ASN A 193 20.79 -3.15 -9.34
CA ASN A 193 21.20 -2.60 -10.63
C ASN A 193 21.21 -1.08 -10.66
N ALA A 194 20.24 -0.42 -10.02
CA ALA A 194 20.23 1.04 -9.89
C ALA A 194 21.45 1.53 -9.08
N GLU A 195 21.73 0.90 -7.93
CA GLU A 195 22.89 1.21 -7.10
C GLU A 195 24.22 1.03 -7.86
N ILE A 196 24.36 -0.04 -8.66
CA ILE A 196 25.54 -0.27 -9.51
C ILE A 196 25.66 0.84 -10.56
N ASN A 197 24.58 1.21 -11.23
CA ASN A 197 24.61 2.25 -12.25
C ASN A 197 24.98 3.60 -11.68
N ASP A 198 24.44 3.96 -10.50
CA ASP A 198 24.78 5.20 -9.81
C ASP A 198 26.27 5.26 -9.43
N ASN A 199 26.82 4.12 -8.98
CA ASN A 199 28.26 4.02 -8.65
C ASN A 199 29.17 4.05 -9.89
N LEU A 200 28.70 3.60 -11.05
CA LEU A 200 29.47 3.66 -12.31
C LEU A 200 29.44 5.03 -12.96
N ALA A 201 28.46 5.87 -12.61
CA ALA A 201 28.30 7.24 -13.13
C ALA A 201 29.01 8.30 -12.29
N ALA A 202 29.51 7.94 -11.10
CA ALA A 202 30.22 8.80 -10.17
C ALA A 202 31.73 8.76 -10.38
#